data_7e5f346613cd4c676ddd166bd95199d6
#
_entry.id   7e5f346613cd4c676ddd166bd95199d6
#
_cell.length_a   1.000
_cell.length_b   1.000
_cell.length_c   1.000
_cell.angle_alpha   90.00
_cell.angle_beta   90.00
_cell.angle_gamma   90.00
#
_symmetry.space_group_name_H-M   'P 1'
#
loop_
_entity.id
_entity.type
_entity.pdbx_description
1 polymer ?
#
loop_
_entity_poly.entity_id
_entity_poly.type
_entity_poly.pdbx_seq_one_letter_code
_entity_poly.pdbx_strand_id
1 'polypeptide(L)'
;MPEVTLNGGTPDEVVIAYAEFGESDAEPILLIAGCGQPAAAWQVGVTPVLVAAGYRVITFDNRGVAPSSSPPAPYSVDQMVADAIGLLDHLAIPSARIAGHSMGGWIAETIAARYPLRVRAAAFLGSCNPPTSWEKAITTVERDLARLDYALPPLFYATETLRYLPNRDLQDDALVDTWLMFTAEEEPWPNPGRLGQYEACLAWSTNPEHGAEWPRLRVPCLIMAYEHDVDSPPARAREAAAIIPGVRYVEIPDTSHLAPFTHGGTVAAKLVEFFRTT
;
A
#
# COMPACT_ATOMS: atom_id res chain seq x y z
N MET A 1 13.80 -12.59 7.97
CA MET A 1 12.35 -12.53 8.18
C MET A 1 11.78 -13.92 7.93
N PRO A 2 10.72 -14.35 8.62
CA PRO A 2 10.01 -15.56 8.25
C PRO A 2 9.43 -15.44 6.83
N GLU A 3 9.27 -16.60 6.19
CA GLU A 3 8.78 -16.70 4.82
C GLU A 3 7.71 -17.79 4.72
N VAL A 4 6.80 -17.64 3.78
CA VAL A 4 5.81 -18.65 3.43
C VAL A 4 5.73 -18.82 1.92
N THR A 5 5.70 -20.08 1.45
CA THR A 5 5.41 -20.37 0.04
C THR A 5 3.89 -20.51 -0.11
N LEU A 6 3.32 -19.65 -0.95
CA LEU A 6 1.90 -19.68 -1.31
C LEU A 6 1.73 -20.25 -2.71
N ASN A 7 0.60 -20.88 -2.96
CA ASN A 7 0.23 -21.48 -4.26
C ASN A 7 1.28 -22.48 -4.78
N GLY A 8 1.97 -23.19 -3.88
CA GLY A 8 3.05 -24.10 -4.22
C GLY A 8 2.69 -25.11 -5.31
N GLY A 9 3.58 -25.26 -6.30
CA GLY A 9 3.40 -26.17 -7.44
C GLY A 9 2.46 -25.65 -8.53
N THR A 10 2.03 -24.39 -8.47
CA THR A 10 1.23 -23.73 -9.51
C THR A 10 2.01 -22.63 -10.23
N PRO A 11 1.56 -22.13 -11.39
CA PRO A 11 2.19 -20.97 -12.04
C PRO A 11 2.16 -19.69 -11.18
N ASP A 12 1.29 -19.62 -10.18
CA ASP A 12 1.15 -18.48 -9.25
C ASP A 12 1.95 -18.65 -7.96
N GLU A 13 2.86 -19.63 -7.90
CA GLU A 13 3.73 -19.84 -6.74
C GLU A 13 4.52 -18.57 -6.41
N VAL A 14 4.50 -18.20 -5.12
CA VAL A 14 5.24 -17.06 -4.60
C VAL A 14 5.73 -17.34 -3.18
N VAL A 15 6.94 -16.87 -2.87
CA VAL A 15 7.45 -16.82 -1.50
C VAL A 15 7.19 -15.42 -0.96
N ILE A 16 6.45 -15.32 0.12
CA ILE A 16 6.14 -14.07 0.81
C ILE A 16 6.94 -13.99 2.10
N ALA A 17 7.76 -12.95 2.21
CA ALA A 17 8.45 -12.60 3.44
C ALA A 17 7.58 -11.67 4.27
N TYR A 18 7.48 -11.94 5.59
CA TYR A 18 6.61 -11.19 6.47
C TYR A 18 7.27 -10.95 7.84
N ALA A 19 6.69 -10.05 8.63
CA ALA A 19 7.09 -9.80 10.00
C ALA A 19 5.85 -9.59 10.88
N GLU A 20 5.99 -9.97 12.15
CA GLU A 20 4.96 -9.80 13.16
C GLU A 20 5.49 -9.01 14.34
N PHE A 21 4.67 -8.14 14.91
CA PHE A 21 5.01 -7.27 16.03
C PHE A 21 3.85 -7.25 17.03
N GLY A 22 4.17 -7.11 18.32
CA GLY A 22 3.19 -7.15 19.41
C GLY A 22 2.92 -8.56 19.91
N GLU A 23 1.93 -8.69 20.81
CA GLU A 23 1.58 -9.97 21.42
C GLU A 23 0.80 -10.85 20.41
N SER A 24 1.13 -12.14 20.39
CA SER A 24 0.59 -13.07 19.39
C SER A 24 -0.92 -13.33 19.51
N ASP A 25 -1.50 -13.11 20.69
CA ASP A 25 -2.93 -13.25 20.99
C ASP A 25 -3.70 -11.92 20.88
N ALA A 26 -3.01 -10.81 20.60
CA ALA A 26 -3.64 -9.52 20.40
C ALA A 26 -4.41 -9.47 19.06
N GLU A 27 -5.32 -8.49 18.94
CA GLU A 27 -6.10 -8.31 17.71
C GLU A 27 -5.21 -8.00 16.51
N PRO A 28 -5.33 -8.77 15.40
CA PRO A 28 -4.45 -8.64 14.25
C PRO A 28 -4.81 -7.44 13.36
N ILE A 29 -3.78 -6.72 12.94
CA ILE A 29 -3.81 -5.73 11.86
C ILE A 29 -2.85 -6.20 10.76
N LEU A 30 -3.33 -6.31 9.53
CA LEU A 30 -2.51 -6.53 8.34
C LEU A 30 -2.24 -5.17 7.68
N LEU A 31 -0.96 -4.81 7.53
CA LEU A 31 -0.51 -3.63 6.80
C LEU A 31 -0.01 -4.02 5.41
N ILE A 32 -0.57 -3.41 4.38
CA ILE A 32 -0.26 -3.71 2.98
C ILE A 32 0.44 -2.50 2.35
N ALA A 33 1.68 -2.70 1.92
CA ALA A 33 2.51 -1.66 1.33
C ALA A 33 2.08 -1.32 -0.11
N GLY A 34 2.47 -0.14 -0.56
CA GLY A 34 2.24 0.33 -1.92
C GLY A 34 3.18 -0.31 -2.96
N CYS A 35 3.09 0.17 -4.20
CA CYS A 35 3.92 -0.29 -5.31
C CYS A 35 5.40 -0.04 -5.00
N GLY A 36 6.23 -1.07 -5.10
CA GLY A 36 7.68 -1.03 -4.85
C GLY A 36 8.10 -0.76 -3.42
N GLN A 37 7.16 -0.60 -2.50
CA GLN A 37 7.47 -0.23 -1.12
C GLN A 37 7.79 -1.47 -0.27
N PRO A 38 8.95 -1.49 0.41
CA PRO A 38 9.27 -2.56 1.36
C PRO A 38 8.40 -2.44 2.61
N ALA A 39 7.97 -3.59 3.14
CA ALA A 39 7.16 -3.66 4.36
C ALA A 39 7.85 -3.02 5.58
N ALA A 40 9.18 -3.01 5.59
CA ALA A 40 9.99 -2.37 6.64
C ALA A 40 9.69 -0.87 6.82
N ALA A 41 9.21 -0.20 5.77
CA ALA A 41 8.85 1.22 5.83
C ALA A 41 7.75 1.52 6.87
N TRP A 42 6.83 0.58 7.14
CA TRP A 42 5.83 0.71 8.19
C TRP A 42 6.42 0.82 9.59
N GLN A 43 7.64 0.31 9.80
CA GLN A 43 8.30 0.27 11.12
C GLN A 43 8.81 1.64 11.56
N VAL A 44 8.98 2.58 10.63
CA VAL A 44 9.50 3.92 10.92
C VAL A 44 8.52 4.73 11.79
N GLY A 45 7.23 4.58 11.62
CA GLY A 45 6.28 5.39 12.38
C GLY A 45 4.93 4.74 12.69
N VAL A 46 4.43 3.85 11.84
CA VAL A 46 3.07 3.28 11.99
C VAL A 46 3.06 2.08 12.93
N THR A 47 3.90 1.07 12.66
CA THR A 47 3.94 -0.17 13.43
C THR A 47 4.15 0.04 14.93
N PRO A 48 5.13 0.86 15.41
CA PRO A 48 5.34 1.04 16.84
C PRO A 48 4.12 1.60 17.58
N VAL A 49 3.37 2.51 16.95
CA VAL A 49 2.18 3.12 17.54
C VAL A 49 1.04 2.11 17.64
N LEU A 50 0.83 1.29 16.61
CA LEU A 50 -0.19 0.25 16.63
C LEU A 50 0.11 -0.83 17.67
N VAL A 51 1.38 -1.25 17.78
CA VAL A 51 1.82 -2.20 18.82
C VAL A 51 1.62 -1.60 20.22
N ALA A 52 1.99 -0.34 20.44
CA ALA A 52 1.77 0.34 21.71
C ALA A 52 0.27 0.51 22.04
N ALA A 53 -0.61 0.52 21.04
CA ALA A 53 -2.05 0.52 21.20
C ALA A 53 -2.66 -0.86 21.51
N GLY A 54 -1.83 -1.93 21.55
CA GLY A 54 -2.22 -3.28 21.93
C GLY A 54 -2.62 -4.18 20.76
N TYR A 55 -2.20 -3.87 19.53
CA TYR A 55 -2.47 -4.71 18.35
C TYR A 55 -1.30 -5.63 18.01
N ARG A 56 -1.61 -6.81 17.44
CA ARG A 56 -0.66 -7.64 16.71
C ARG A 56 -0.58 -7.12 15.28
N VAL A 57 0.57 -6.59 14.87
CA VAL A 57 0.77 -6.00 13.55
C VAL A 57 1.51 -6.99 12.65
N ILE A 58 0.94 -7.29 11.50
CA ILE A 58 1.53 -8.12 10.46
C ILE A 58 1.88 -7.21 9.28
N THR A 59 3.13 -7.27 8.83
CA THR A 59 3.60 -6.61 7.61
C THR A 59 4.22 -7.64 6.69
N PHE A 60 4.15 -7.43 5.39
CA PHE A 60 4.76 -8.33 4.40
C PHE A 60 5.19 -7.56 3.16
N ASP A 61 6.23 -8.05 2.50
CA ASP A 61 6.64 -7.54 1.20
C ASP A 61 5.76 -8.17 0.12
N ASN A 62 5.11 -7.34 -0.68
CA ASN A 62 4.30 -7.81 -1.80
C ASN A 62 5.17 -8.58 -2.80
N ARG A 63 4.57 -9.54 -3.55
CA ARG A 63 5.26 -10.19 -4.66
C ARG A 63 5.99 -9.17 -5.53
N GLY A 64 7.23 -9.44 -5.88
CA GLY A 64 8.06 -8.54 -6.66
C GLY A 64 8.91 -7.56 -5.86
N VAL A 65 8.77 -7.49 -4.54
CA VAL A 65 9.58 -6.68 -3.63
C VAL A 65 10.40 -7.59 -2.73
N ALA A 66 11.73 -7.49 -2.79
CA ALA A 66 12.62 -8.29 -1.95
C ALA A 66 12.39 -7.97 -0.45
N PRO A 67 12.51 -8.99 0.45
CA PRO A 67 12.95 -10.35 0.20
C PRO A 67 11.86 -11.32 -0.31
N SER A 68 10.60 -10.90 -0.51
CA SER A 68 9.63 -11.73 -1.21
C SER A 68 10.09 -12.04 -2.63
N SER A 69 9.67 -13.18 -3.16
CA SER A 69 10.07 -13.59 -4.51
C SER A 69 9.43 -12.73 -5.60
N SER A 70 10.09 -12.72 -6.76
CA SER A 70 9.65 -11.99 -7.95
C SER A 70 9.30 -12.98 -9.07
N PRO A 71 8.09 -13.57 -9.07
CA PRO A 71 7.64 -14.41 -10.17
C PRO A 71 7.68 -13.68 -11.52
N PRO A 72 7.60 -14.38 -12.66
CA PRO A 72 7.50 -13.72 -13.95
C PRO A 72 6.31 -12.77 -14.04
N ALA A 73 6.51 -11.57 -14.63
CA ALA A 73 5.43 -10.64 -14.94
C ALA A 73 4.48 -11.21 -16.04
N PRO A 74 3.21 -10.76 -16.16
CA PRO A 74 2.60 -9.67 -15.41
C PRO A 74 2.04 -10.11 -14.06
N TYR A 75 1.84 -9.13 -13.13
CA TYR A 75 1.05 -9.35 -11.92
C TYR A 75 -0.32 -8.69 -12.03
N SER A 76 -1.19 -9.01 -11.07
CA SER A 76 -2.50 -8.38 -10.90
C SER A 76 -2.79 -8.09 -9.43
N VAL A 77 -3.67 -7.13 -9.17
CA VAL A 77 -4.18 -6.87 -7.82
C VAL A 77 -4.86 -8.12 -7.25
N ASP A 78 -5.55 -8.91 -8.08
CA ASP A 78 -6.21 -10.15 -7.64
C ASP A 78 -5.21 -11.20 -7.13
N GLN A 79 -4.04 -11.34 -7.77
CA GLN A 79 -2.98 -12.22 -7.25
C GLN A 79 -2.43 -11.73 -5.91
N MET A 80 -2.22 -10.41 -5.75
CA MET A 80 -1.76 -9.83 -4.48
C MET A 80 -2.82 -9.95 -3.37
N VAL A 81 -4.10 -9.88 -3.71
CA VAL A 81 -5.22 -10.21 -2.80
C VAL A 81 -5.12 -11.67 -2.34
N ALA A 82 -4.88 -12.60 -3.27
CA ALA A 82 -4.72 -14.01 -2.93
C ALA A 82 -3.49 -14.24 -2.01
N ASP A 83 -2.39 -13.52 -2.24
CA ASP A 83 -1.20 -13.57 -1.38
C ASP A 83 -1.52 -13.10 0.05
N ALA A 84 -2.19 -11.96 0.19
CA ALA A 84 -2.57 -11.41 1.48
C ALA A 84 -3.51 -12.36 2.26
N ILE A 85 -4.49 -12.95 1.58
CA ILE A 85 -5.40 -13.95 2.17
C ILE A 85 -4.63 -15.22 2.53
N GLY A 86 -3.75 -15.72 1.64
CA GLY A 86 -2.90 -16.88 1.88
C GLY A 86 -1.97 -16.70 3.07
N LEU A 87 -1.43 -15.49 3.28
CA LEU A 87 -0.63 -15.17 4.46
C LEU A 87 -1.48 -15.23 5.73
N LEU A 88 -2.70 -14.68 5.73
CA LEU A 88 -3.62 -14.78 6.87
C LEU A 88 -3.98 -16.25 7.18
N ASP A 89 -4.15 -17.08 6.14
CA ASP A 89 -4.43 -18.53 6.31
C ASP A 89 -3.23 -19.25 6.91
N HIS A 90 -2.02 -18.97 6.43
CA HIS A 90 -0.78 -19.52 6.99
C HIS A 90 -0.61 -19.19 8.48
N LEU A 91 -0.94 -17.96 8.87
CA LEU A 91 -0.87 -17.49 10.25
C LEU A 91 -2.08 -17.94 11.11
N ALA A 92 -2.99 -18.74 10.55
CA ALA A 92 -4.25 -19.14 11.18
C ALA A 92 -5.09 -17.97 11.71
N ILE A 93 -5.07 -16.82 11.00
CA ILE A 93 -5.84 -15.62 11.33
C ILE A 93 -7.16 -15.66 10.55
N PRO A 94 -8.31 -15.93 11.21
CA PRO A 94 -9.59 -16.06 10.52
C PRO A 94 -10.11 -14.70 10.00
N SER A 95 -9.80 -13.62 10.70
CA SER A 95 -10.14 -12.26 10.27
C SER A 95 -9.20 -11.23 10.92
N ALA A 96 -8.90 -10.16 10.19
CA ALA A 96 -8.02 -9.08 10.65
C ALA A 96 -8.63 -7.70 10.35
N ARG A 97 -8.12 -6.65 11.02
CA ARG A 97 -8.19 -5.30 10.50
C ARG A 97 -7.17 -5.16 9.40
N ILE A 98 -7.49 -4.43 8.34
CA ILE A 98 -6.59 -4.28 7.19
C ILE A 98 -6.37 -2.79 6.93
N ALA A 99 -5.12 -2.38 6.77
CA ALA A 99 -4.79 -1.05 6.30
C ALA A 99 -3.83 -1.15 5.13
N GLY A 100 -4.17 -0.53 4.00
CA GLY A 100 -3.36 -0.55 2.79
C GLY A 100 -3.03 0.87 2.31
N HIS A 101 -1.80 1.09 1.87
CA HIS A 101 -1.34 2.34 1.32
C HIS A 101 -1.19 2.25 -0.20
N SER A 102 -1.68 3.26 -0.95
CA SER A 102 -1.52 3.32 -2.41
C SER A 102 -2.04 2.03 -3.07
N MET A 103 -1.25 1.31 -3.86
CA MET A 103 -1.59 -0.02 -4.40
C MET A 103 -2.06 -0.99 -3.30
N GLY A 104 -1.46 -0.94 -2.10
CA GLY A 104 -1.91 -1.74 -0.96
C GLY A 104 -3.33 -1.39 -0.51
N GLY A 105 -3.78 -0.15 -0.73
CA GLY A 105 -5.16 0.27 -0.51
C GLY A 105 -6.12 -0.39 -1.50
N TRP A 106 -5.76 -0.56 -2.76
CA TRP A 106 -6.57 -1.30 -3.76
C TRP A 106 -6.69 -2.78 -3.39
N ILE A 107 -5.61 -3.37 -2.86
CA ILE A 107 -5.63 -4.74 -2.35
C ILE A 107 -6.59 -4.82 -1.15
N ALA A 108 -6.47 -3.90 -0.18
CA ALA A 108 -7.34 -3.85 0.99
C ALA A 108 -8.82 -3.64 0.63
N GLU A 109 -9.11 -2.77 -0.33
CA GLU A 109 -10.44 -2.52 -0.87
C GLU A 109 -11.05 -3.78 -1.48
N THR A 110 -10.27 -4.46 -2.32
CA THR A 110 -10.71 -5.70 -2.97
C THR A 110 -10.95 -6.81 -1.95
N ILE A 111 -10.08 -6.94 -0.92
CA ILE A 111 -10.30 -7.90 0.17
C ILE A 111 -11.60 -7.55 0.92
N ALA A 112 -11.82 -6.28 1.26
CA ALA A 112 -13.02 -5.84 1.97
C ALA A 112 -14.31 -6.10 1.18
N ALA A 113 -14.26 -5.99 -0.14
CA ALA A 113 -15.40 -6.23 -1.03
C ALA A 113 -15.70 -7.72 -1.22
N ARG A 114 -14.66 -8.53 -1.46
CA ARG A 114 -14.82 -9.94 -1.89
C ARG A 114 -14.67 -10.95 -0.77
N TYR A 115 -13.99 -10.58 0.32
CA TYR A 115 -13.74 -11.44 1.48
C TYR A 115 -14.23 -10.80 2.80
N PRO A 116 -15.48 -10.28 2.88
CA PRO A 116 -15.94 -9.48 4.03
C PRO A 116 -15.88 -10.24 5.37
N LEU A 117 -15.94 -11.57 5.36
CA LEU A 117 -15.79 -12.39 6.57
C LEU A 117 -14.34 -12.46 7.08
N ARG A 118 -13.37 -12.05 6.26
CA ARG A 118 -11.95 -12.00 6.61
C ARG A 118 -11.55 -10.61 7.15
N VAL A 119 -12.46 -9.62 7.11
CA VAL A 119 -12.17 -8.22 7.42
C VAL A 119 -13.05 -7.73 8.55
N ARG A 120 -12.45 -7.28 9.65
CA ARG A 120 -13.16 -6.61 10.75
C ARG A 120 -13.40 -5.14 10.44
N ALA A 121 -12.40 -4.47 9.89
CA ALA A 121 -12.45 -3.10 9.39
C ALA A 121 -11.34 -2.90 8.36
N ALA A 122 -11.54 -1.99 7.40
CA ALA A 122 -10.57 -1.69 6.37
C ALA A 122 -10.24 -0.19 6.32
N ALA A 123 -8.97 0.16 6.13
CA ALA A 123 -8.51 1.53 5.95
C ALA A 123 -7.72 1.67 4.64
N PHE A 124 -8.09 2.64 3.81
CA PHE A 124 -7.52 2.94 2.51
C PHE A 124 -6.75 4.26 2.61
N LEU A 125 -5.43 4.19 2.50
CA LEU A 125 -4.49 5.26 2.83
C LEU A 125 -3.88 5.81 1.55
N GLY A 126 -4.16 7.08 1.19
CA GLY A 126 -3.74 7.65 -0.09
C GLY A 126 -4.16 6.76 -1.27
N SER A 127 -5.44 6.34 -1.24
CA SER A 127 -6.00 5.35 -2.16
C SER A 127 -7.53 5.44 -2.15
N CYS A 128 -8.20 4.49 -2.86
CA CYS A 128 -9.66 4.44 -2.95
C CYS A 128 -10.25 5.70 -3.61
N ASN A 129 -9.80 5.97 -4.83
CA ASN A 129 -10.25 7.09 -5.65
C ASN A 129 -10.48 6.65 -7.11
N PRO A 130 -11.39 7.30 -7.84
CA PRO A 130 -11.46 7.12 -9.29
C PRO A 130 -10.12 7.47 -9.95
N PRO A 131 -9.58 6.63 -10.87
CA PRO A 131 -8.29 6.87 -11.47
C PRO A 131 -8.21 8.22 -12.21
N THR A 132 -7.13 8.95 -12.00
CA THR A 132 -6.88 10.23 -12.66
C THR A 132 -6.15 10.04 -13.99
N SER A 133 -6.21 11.05 -14.88
CA SER A 133 -5.38 11.05 -16.08
C SER A 133 -3.89 11.12 -15.75
N TRP A 134 -3.52 11.79 -14.65
CA TRP A 134 -2.16 11.83 -14.14
C TRP A 134 -1.67 10.43 -13.73
N GLU A 135 -2.41 9.75 -12.88
CA GLU A 135 -2.10 8.40 -12.44
C GLU A 135 -1.91 7.42 -13.61
N LYS A 136 -2.82 7.46 -14.60
CA LYS A 136 -2.70 6.65 -15.82
C LYS A 136 -1.44 6.98 -16.61
N ALA A 137 -1.10 8.25 -16.76
CA ALA A 137 0.06 8.69 -17.52
C ALA A 137 1.36 8.25 -16.83
N ILE A 138 1.49 8.49 -15.52
CA ILE A 138 2.72 8.15 -14.80
C ILE A 138 2.92 6.64 -14.71
N THR A 139 1.88 5.86 -14.42
CA THR A 139 1.97 4.39 -14.38
C THR A 139 2.30 3.81 -15.75
N THR A 140 1.82 4.44 -16.85
CA THR A 140 2.20 4.04 -18.20
C THR A 140 3.70 4.25 -18.42
N VAL A 141 4.25 5.41 -18.04
CA VAL A 141 5.69 5.72 -18.18
C VAL A 141 6.53 4.76 -17.34
N GLU A 142 6.16 4.53 -16.08
CA GLU A 142 6.85 3.62 -15.17
C GLU A 142 6.90 2.19 -15.72
N ARG A 143 5.76 1.68 -16.21
CA ARG A 143 5.68 0.38 -16.87
C ARG A 143 6.55 0.32 -18.12
N ASP A 144 6.53 1.35 -18.96
CA ASP A 144 7.31 1.36 -20.21
C ASP A 144 8.82 1.44 -19.92
N LEU A 145 9.23 2.21 -18.91
CA LEU A 145 10.61 2.22 -18.42
C LEU A 145 11.05 0.85 -17.86
N ALA A 146 10.16 0.17 -17.12
CA ALA A 146 10.44 -1.17 -16.63
C ALA A 146 10.60 -2.19 -17.76
N ARG A 147 9.85 -2.06 -18.85
CA ARG A 147 9.98 -2.91 -20.06
C ARG A 147 11.31 -2.76 -20.78
N LEU A 148 11.96 -1.62 -20.68
CA LEU A 148 13.27 -1.40 -21.28
C LEU A 148 14.38 -2.19 -20.56
N ASP A 149 14.12 -2.63 -19.33
CA ASP A 149 14.97 -3.52 -18.52
C ASP A 149 16.43 -3.03 -18.36
N TYR A 150 16.62 -1.72 -18.26
CA TYR A 150 17.91 -1.16 -17.89
C TYR A 150 17.85 -0.41 -16.55
N ALA A 151 18.97 -0.37 -15.85
CA ALA A 151 19.10 0.37 -14.61
C ALA A 151 19.07 1.87 -14.90
N LEU A 152 18.12 2.56 -14.28
CA LEU A 152 18.10 4.03 -14.25
C LEU A 152 19.09 4.54 -13.19
N PRO A 153 19.66 5.74 -13.35
CA PRO A 153 20.53 6.30 -12.32
C PRO A 153 19.80 6.42 -10.97
N PRO A 154 20.50 6.19 -9.83
CA PRO A 154 19.88 6.35 -8.49
C PRO A 154 19.18 7.68 -8.30
N LEU A 155 19.75 8.77 -8.81
CA LEU A 155 19.14 10.10 -8.76
C LEU A 155 17.76 10.16 -9.44
N PHE A 156 17.51 9.35 -10.46
CA PHE A 156 16.18 9.27 -11.08
C PHE A 156 15.15 8.74 -10.08
N TYR A 157 15.45 7.63 -9.40
CA TYR A 157 14.55 7.07 -8.40
C TYR A 157 14.34 8.02 -7.21
N ALA A 158 15.40 8.71 -6.80
CA ALA A 158 15.33 9.71 -5.76
C ALA A 158 14.35 10.84 -6.12
N THR A 159 14.45 11.37 -7.34
CA THR A 159 13.56 12.45 -7.81
C THR A 159 12.12 11.97 -7.98
N GLU A 160 11.91 10.71 -8.40
CA GLU A 160 10.58 10.10 -8.44
C GLU A 160 9.95 10.00 -7.05
N THR A 161 10.73 9.68 -6.02
CA THR A 161 10.25 9.66 -4.64
C THR A 161 9.96 11.08 -4.12
N LEU A 162 10.85 12.03 -4.38
CA LEU A 162 10.70 13.43 -3.94
C LEU A 162 9.41 14.09 -4.47
N ARG A 163 8.93 13.72 -5.65
CA ARG A 163 7.67 14.28 -6.20
C ARG A 163 6.45 14.00 -5.32
N TYR A 164 6.54 13.03 -4.43
CA TYR A 164 5.48 12.68 -3.48
C TYR A 164 5.55 13.47 -2.17
N LEU A 165 6.50 14.40 -2.02
CA LEU A 165 6.56 15.30 -0.88
C LEU A 165 5.73 16.56 -1.13
N PRO A 166 5.20 17.21 -0.07
CA PRO A 166 4.58 18.53 -0.20
C PRO A 166 5.55 19.54 -0.80
N ASN A 167 5.04 20.44 -1.64
CA ASN A 167 5.88 21.45 -2.29
C ASN A 167 6.70 22.30 -1.31
N ARG A 168 6.19 22.57 -0.11
CA ARG A 168 6.95 23.28 0.93
C ARG A 168 8.17 22.48 1.42
N ASP A 169 8.05 21.16 1.52
CA ASP A 169 9.13 20.28 1.98
C ASP A 169 10.25 20.23 0.94
N LEU A 170 9.91 20.35 -0.35
CA LEU A 170 10.88 20.49 -1.44
C LEU A 170 11.64 21.82 -1.44
N GLN A 171 11.25 22.80 -0.63
CA GLN A 171 12.00 24.06 -0.42
C GLN A 171 12.96 23.97 0.77
N ASP A 172 12.96 22.87 1.52
CA ASP A 172 13.91 22.61 2.60
C ASP A 172 15.09 21.79 2.06
N ASP A 173 16.18 22.47 1.70
CA ASP A 173 17.38 21.82 1.14
C ASP A 173 17.93 20.72 2.06
N ALA A 174 17.88 20.89 3.39
CA ALA A 174 18.37 19.88 4.33
C ALA A 174 17.50 18.61 4.33
N LEU A 175 16.20 18.77 4.19
CA LEU A 175 15.27 17.64 4.05
C LEU A 175 15.50 16.92 2.72
N VAL A 176 15.60 17.66 1.62
CA VAL A 176 15.85 17.10 0.28
C VAL A 176 17.20 16.37 0.25
N ASP A 177 18.27 16.96 0.77
CA ASP A 177 19.60 16.34 0.85
C ASP A 177 19.54 15.02 1.66
N THR A 178 18.78 15.01 2.75
CA THR A 178 18.58 13.79 3.55
C THR A 178 17.92 12.69 2.74
N TRP A 179 16.85 13.00 2.00
CA TRP A 179 16.17 12.04 1.12
C TRP A 179 17.09 11.53 0.01
N LEU A 180 17.84 12.43 -0.64
CA LEU A 180 18.79 12.07 -1.69
C LEU A 180 19.90 11.14 -1.16
N MET A 181 20.38 11.37 0.07
CA MET A 181 21.40 10.53 0.70
C MET A 181 20.86 9.11 0.95
N PHE A 182 19.64 8.98 1.48
CA PHE A 182 19.04 7.67 1.75
C PHE A 182 18.74 6.91 0.44
N THR A 183 18.19 7.57 -0.55
CA THR A 183 17.81 6.91 -1.81
C THR A 183 18.99 6.63 -2.74
N ALA A 184 20.13 7.33 -2.59
CA ALA A 184 21.33 7.07 -3.37
C ALA A 184 21.99 5.72 -3.03
N GLU A 185 21.74 5.17 -1.85
CA GLU A 185 22.26 3.89 -1.39
C GLU A 185 21.29 2.71 -1.64
N GLU A 186 20.07 3.00 -2.11
CA GLU A 186 19.10 1.96 -2.41
C GLU A 186 19.51 1.17 -3.66
N GLU A 187 19.48 -0.15 -3.55
CA GLU A 187 19.63 -1.02 -4.71
C GLU A 187 18.43 -0.82 -5.66
N PRO A 188 18.70 -0.70 -6.97
CA PRO A 188 17.63 -0.55 -7.94
C PRO A 188 16.61 -1.69 -7.82
N TRP A 189 15.33 -1.36 -7.76
CA TRP A 189 14.26 -2.35 -7.76
C TRP A 189 14.29 -3.16 -9.07
N PRO A 190 14.62 -4.47 -9.03
CA PRO A 190 14.88 -5.24 -10.23
C PRO A 190 13.61 -5.76 -10.89
N ASN A 191 13.72 -6.09 -12.19
CA ASN A 191 12.77 -6.95 -12.87
C ASN A 191 12.96 -8.43 -12.42
N PRO A 192 11.91 -9.31 -12.52
CA PRO A 192 10.57 -8.98 -13.05
C PRO A 192 9.64 -8.28 -12.05
N GLY A 193 10.05 -8.09 -10.80
CA GLY A 193 9.19 -7.53 -9.75
C GLY A 193 8.66 -6.15 -10.09
N ARG A 194 9.57 -5.25 -10.52
CA ARG A 194 9.23 -3.89 -10.93
C ARG A 194 8.19 -3.87 -12.06
N LEU A 195 8.46 -4.60 -13.15
CA LEU A 195 7.54 -4.68 -14.27
C LEU A 195 6.19 -5.26 -13.85
N GLY A 196 6.20 -6.34 -13.07
CA GLY A 196 4.98 -7.02 -12.64
C GLY A 196 4.06 -6.10 -11.85
N GLN A 197 4.59 -5.35 -10.89
CA GLN A 197 3.77 -4.42 -10.10
C GLN A 197 3.29 -3.23 -10.93
N TYR A 198 4.11 -2.63 -11.79
CA TYR A 198 3.66 -1.53 -12.66
C TYR A 198 2.58 -2.00 -13.66
N GLU A 199 2.64 -3.22 -14.17
CA GLU A 199 1.56 -3.77 -15.00
C GLU A 199 0.28 -3.98 -14.21
N ALA A 200 0.35 -4.43 -12.95
CA ALA A 200 -0.81 -4.51 -12.06
C ALA A 200 -1.42 -3.13 -11.79
N CYS A 201 -0.60 -2.12 -11.50
CA CYS A 201 -1.05 -0.75 -11.26
C CYS A 201 -1.73 -0.16 -12.51
N LEU A 202 -1.13 -0.33 -13.69
CA LEU A 202 -1.72 0.16 -14.94
C LEU A 202 -3.04 -0.54 -15.27
N ALA A 203 -3.10 -1.86 -15.11
CA ALA A 203 -4.33 -2.61 -15.32
C ALA A 203 -5.44 -2.15 -14.36
N TRP A 204 -5.11 -1.87 -13.10
CA TRP A 204 -6.06 -1.35 -12.13
C TRP A 204 -6.54 0.06 -12.48
N SER A 205 -5.63 1.00 -12.74
CA SER A 205 -5.95 2.40 -13.03
C SER A 205 -6.67 2.60 -14.38
N THR A 206 -6.61 1.62 -15.29
CA THR A 206 -7.31 1.64 -16.58
C THR A 206 -8.57 0.77 -16.60
N ASN A 207 -8.87 0.05 -15.51
CA ASN A 207 -10.05 -0.81 -15.44
C ASN A 207 -11.34 0.04 -15.44
N PRO A 208 -12.25 -0.13 -16.43
CA PRO A 208 -13.52 0.61 -16.48
C PRO A 208 -14.46 0.24 -15.33
N GLU A 209 -14.30 -0.94 -14.73
CA GLU A 209 -15.09 -1.41 -13.58
C GLU A 209 -14.52 -0.97 -12.23
N HIS A 210 -13.48 -0.13 -12.23
CA HIS A 210 -12.90 0.41 -11.00
C HIS A 210 -13.99 1.11 -10.15
N GLY A 211 -14.06 0.72 -8.86
CA GLY A 211 -15.08 1.25 -7.95
C GLY A 211 -16.49 0.64 -8.09
N ALA A 212 -16.74 -0.28 -9.03
CA ALA A 212 -18.05 -0.93 -9.18
C ALA A 212 -18.48 -1.72 -7.92
N GLU A 213 -17.52 -2.13 -7.07
CA GLU A 213 -17.78 -2.85 -5.83
C GLU A 213 -18.02 -1.91 -4.64
N TRP A 214 -17.70 -0.62 -4.71
CA TRP A 214 -17.83 0.34 -3.61
C TRP A 214 -19.23 0.42 -2.99
N PRO A 215 -20.32 0.44 -3.75
CA PRO A 215 -21.67 0.45 -3.18
C PRO A 215 -22.02 -0.83 -2.40
N ARG A 216 -21.20 -1.89 -2.55
CA ARG A 216 -21.42 -3.20 -1.93
C ARG A 216 -20.57 -3.42 -0.69
N LEU A 217 -19.63 -2.54 -0.37
CA LEU A 217 -18.83 -2.61 0.85
C LEU A 217 -19.74 -2.61 2.09
N ARG A 218 -19.55 -3.56 2.99
CA ARG A 218 -20.38 -3.76 4.19
C ARG A 218 -19.57 -3.77 5.48
N VAL A 219 -18.26 -3.92 5.38
CA VAL A 219 -17.36 -3.80 6.54
C VAL A 219 -17.14 -2.32 6.88
N PRO A 220 -16.86 -1.96 8.14
CA PRO A 220 -16.47 -0.59 8.47
C PRO A 220 -15.25 -0.17 7.65
N CYS A 221 -15.35 0.96 6.95
CA CYS A 221 -14.27 1.47 6.11
C CYS A 221 -13.84 2.88 6.52
N LEU A 222 -12.54 3.16 6.35
CA LEU A 222 -11.94 4.47 6.47
C LEU A 222 -11.22 4.81 5.17
N ILE A 223 -11.50 5.98 4.60
CA ILE A 223 -10.65 6.62 3.59
C ILE A 223 -9.80 7.67 4.29
N MET A 224 -8.48 7.57 4.18
CA MET A 224 -7.54 8.54 4.70
C MET A 224 -6.81 9.20 3.53
N ALA A 225 -7.14 10.45 3.27
CA ALA A 225 -6.55 11.27 2.20
C ALA A 225 -5.47 12.19 2.77
N TYR A 226 -4.58 12.65 1.92
CA TYR A 226 -3.48 13.55 2.25
C TYR A 226 -3.60 14.82 1.43
N GLU A 227 -3.55 16.00 2.09
CA GLU A 227 -3.91 17.28 1.49
C GLU A 227 -3.21 17.59 0.16
N HIS A 228 -1.92 17.23 0.06
CA HIS A 228 -1.08 17.52 -1.10
C HIS A 228 -0.77 16.28 -1.94
N ASP A 229 -1.57 15.22 -1.82
CA ASP A 229 -1.39 14.00 -2.58
C ASP A 229 -1.74 14.22 -4.06
N VAL A 230 -0.76 14.00 -4.93
CA VAL A 230 -0.91 14.19 -6.38
C VAL A 230 -1.41 12.91 -7.07
N ASP A 231 -1.17 11.74 -6.49
CA ASP A 231 -1.58 10.45 -7.05
C ASP A 231 -3.00 10.07 -6.60
N SER A 232 -3.32 10.32 -5.33
CA SER A 232 -4.65 10.10 -4.77
C SER A 232 -5.23 11.41 -4.20
N PRO A 233 -5.58 12.39 -5.06
CA PRO A 233 -5.99 13.71 -4.61
C PRO A 233 -7.24 13.65 -3.71
N PRO A 234 -7.30 14.44 -2.60
CA PRO A 234 -8.44 14.44 -1.67
C PRO A 234 -9.80 14.65 -2.35
N ALA A 235 -9.84 15.44 -3.42
CA ALA A 235 -11.07 15.66 -4.18
C ALA A 235 -11.62 14.35 -4.76
N ARG A 236 -10.76 13.48 -5.28
CA ARG A 236 -11.13 12.17 -5.82
C ARG A 236 -11.49 11.16 -4.72
N ALA A 237 -10.76 11.19 -3.62
CA ALA A 237 -11.07 10.37 -2.45
C ALA A 237 -12.47 10.71 -1.87
N ARG A 238 -12.87 11.99 -1.90
CA ARG A 238 -14.23 12.41 -1.51
C ARG A 238 -15.30 11.89 -2.47
N GLU A 239 -15.02 11.75 -3.78
CA GLU A 239 -15.95 11.12 -4.73
C GLU A 239 -16.23 9.65 -4.34
N ALA A 240 -15.19 8.88 -4.01
CA ALA A 240 -15.35 7.51 -3.51
C ALA A 240 -16.11 7.47 -2.17
N ALA A 241 -15.78 8.39 -1.25
CA ALA A 241 -16.46 8.49 0.04
C ALA A 241 -17.96 8.78 -0.09
N ALA A 242 -18.39 9.47 -1.14
CA ALA A 242 -19.81 9.71 -1.40
C ALA A 242 -20.55 8.45 -1.89
N ILE A 243 -19.84 7.43 -2.35
CA ILE A 243 -20.41 6.20 -2.92
C ILE A 243 -20.40 5.06 -1.90
N ILE A 244 -19.36 4.95 -1.07
CA ILE A 244 -19.17 3.85 -0.12
C ILE A 244 -20.10 4.04 1.10
N PRO A 245 -21.01 3.09 1.37
CA PRO A 245 -21.95 3.25 2.48
C PRO A 245 -21.28 3.30 3.84
N GLY A 246 -21.54 4.37 4.61
CA GLY A 246 -21.05 4.49 5.98
C GLY A 246 -19.54 4.63 6.15
N VAL A 247 -18.81 4.91 5.08
CA VAL A 247 -17.37 5.12 5.15
C VAL A 247 -17.05 6.36 5.99
N ARG A 248 -16.01 6.24 6.83
CA ARG A 248 -15.40 7.39 7.50
C ARG A 248 -14.37 8.01 6.55
N TYR A 249 -14.39 9.32 6.41
CA TYR A 249 -13.40 10.09 5.63
C TYR A 249 -12.57 10.97 6.56
N VAL A 250 -11.26 10.91 6.42
CA VAL A 250 -10.32 11.77 7.15
C VAL A 250 -9.29 12.31 6.14
N GLU A 251 -9.02 13.60 6.22
CA GLU A 251 -7.96 14.27 5.47
C GLU A 251 -6.90 14.75 6.45
N ILE A 252 -5.64 14.41 6.19
CA ILE A 252 -4.52 14.83 7.03
C ILE A 252 -3.89 16.07 6.39
N PRO A 253 -3.93 17.22 7.08
CA PRO A 253 -3.38 18.44 6.55
C PRO A 253 -1.85 18.38 6.45
N ASP A 254 -1.29 19.20 5.59
CA ASP A 254 0.15 19.38 5.41
C ASP A 254 0.92 18.08 5.06
N THR A 255 0.24 17.09 4.50
CA THR A 255 0.83 15.80 4.12
C THR A 255 0.62 15.49 2.63
N SER A 256 1.41 14.57 2.10
CA SER A 256 1.31 14.09 0.74
C SER A 256 1.37 12.56 0.70
N HIS A 257 1.53 11.97 -0.48
CA HIS A 257 1.44 10.51 -0.69
C HIS A 257 2.30 9.68 0.27
N LEU A 258 3.47 10.19 0.67
CA LEU A 258 4.38 9.50 1.60
C LEU A 258 4.03 9.70 3.09
N ALA A 259 2.84 10.21 3.43
CA ALA A 259 2.44 10.47 4.81
C ALA A 259 2.61 9.27 5.78
N PRO A 260 2.38 8.00 5.39
CA PRO A 260 2.64 6.89 6.29
C PRO A 260 4.09 6.80 6.77
N PHE A 261 5.04 7.37 6.03
CA PHE A 261 6.47 7.32 6.32
C PHE A 261 6.98 8.65 6.93
N THR A 262 6.50 9.78 6.43
CA THR A 262 6.89 11.11 6.90
C THR A 262 6.12 11.55 8.15
N HIS A 263 4.88 11.14 8.29
CA HIS A 263 3.94 11.47 9.37
C HIS A 263 3.30 10.22 10.00
N GLY A 264 4.05 9.11 10.05
CA GLY A 264 3.56 7.80 10.46
C GLY A 264 2.85 7.79 11.82
N GLY A 265 3.32 8.57 12.78
CA GLY A 265 2.66 8.71 14.09
C GLY A 265 1.25 9.30 13.99
N THR A 266 1.03 10.31 13.15
CA THR A 266 -0.29 10.91 12.89
C THR A 266 -1.20 9.93 12.18
N VAL A 267 -0.70 9.27 11.13
CA VAL A 267 -1.43 8.23 10.38
C VAL A 267 -1.87 7.10 11.32
N ALA A 268 -0.94 6.59 12.12
CA ALA A 268 -1.22 5.51 13.07
C ALA A 268 -2.24 5.92 14.15
N ALA A 269 -2.16 7.14 14.67
CA ALA A 269 -3.13 7.64 15.64
C ALA A 269 -4.56 7.64 15.07
N LYS A 270 -4.72 8.02 13.80
CA LYS A 270 -6.02 7.97 13.09
C LYS A 270 -6.49 6.54 12.84
N LEU A 271 -5.58 5.61 12.54
CA LEU A 271 -5.91 4.18 12.45
C LEU A 271 -6.39 3.65 13.80
N VAL A 272 -5.70 3.95 14.89
CA VAL A 272 -6.09 3.54 16.24
C VAL A 272 -7.46 4.11 16.62
N GLU A 273 -7.72 5.40 16.34
CA GLU A 273 -9.02 6.05 16.56
C GLU A 273 -10.14 5.30 15.83
N PHE A 274 -9.91 4.96 14.57
CA PHE A 274 -10.89 4.22 13.75
C PHE A 274 -11.08 2.79 14.25
N PHE A 275 -10.00 2.04 14.43
CA PHE A 275 -10.05 0.62 14.78
C PHE A 275 -10.60 0.35 16.19
N ARG A 276 -10.52 1.30 17.12
CA ARG A 276 -11.13 1.17 18.45
C ARG A 276 -12.66 1.28 18.46
N THR A 277 -13.23 1.81 17.39
CA THR A 277 -14.67 2.05 17.28
C THR A 277 -15.37 1.06 16.35
N THR A 278 -14.64 0.06 15.84
CA THR A 278 -15.16 -0.89 14.84
C THR A 278 -14.91 -2.35 15.21
#